data_f209f14e0418345a8ca04aaab1f5cfb4
#
_entry.id   f209f14e0418345a8ca04aaab1f5cfb4
#
_cell.length_a   1.000
_cell.length_b   1.000
_cell.length_c   1.000
_cell.angle_alpha   90.00
_cell.angle_beta   90.00
_cell.angle_gamma   90.00
#
_symmetry.space_group_name_H-M   'P 1'
#
loop_
_entity.id
_entity.type
_entity.pdbx_description
1 polymer ?
#
loop_
_entity_poly.entity_id
_entity_poly.type
_entity_poly.pdbx_seq_one_letter_code
_entity_poly.pdbx_strand_id
1 'polypeptide(L)'
;DVYKRQCGIGAGSEYASIQVALLQNAMIIAGIVTLIQLFSIGPVGGKVPIIMGTSSGFIGVFSSVTKIMGGGILAYGAIMGASIIGGLFETVLGAFIKPLRKFFPSVVTGTVVLSIGLSLISVGINSFGGGSSAKDFGSLENLFLAFVVLVVILFVKHWTKGYLSSSAILVGIIVGYIVAIIMGLVLPHTAVTADGVEYTKSWVLNWNKVAEAKWIAIPKFMPVKPVFDLRAILPVLVMFVVTAVETVGDISGVME
;
A
#
# COMPACT_ATOMS: atom_id res chain seq x y z
N ASP A 1 -4.94 2.52 -1.30
CA ASP A 1 -5.15 3.67 -2.18
C ASP A 1 -6.21 3.45 -3.26
N VAL A 2 -6.28 2.28 -3.89
CA VAL A 2 -7.28 1.97 -4.93
C VAL A 2 -8.71 2.12 -4.40
N TYR A 3 -9.01 1.55 -3.23
CA TYR A 3 -10.34 1.68 -2.63
C TYR A 3 -10.71 3.12 -2.32
N LYS A 4 -9.75 3.95 -1.90
CA LYS A 4 -9.98 5.35 -1.55
C LYS A 4 -10.15 6.24 -2.78
N ARG A 5 -9.25 6.14 -3.74
CA ARG A 5 -9.18 7.07 -4.88
C ARG A 5 -10.09 6.68 -6.03
N GLN A 6 -10.25 5.40 -6.27
CA GLN A 6 -10.90 4.89 -7.49
C GLN A 6 -12.25 4.26 -7.21
N CYS A 7 -12.39 3.52 -6.11
CA CYS A 7 -13.68 2.99 -5.70
C CYS A 7 -14.54 3.99 -4.90
N GLY A 8 -14.02 5.18 -4.57
CA GLY A 8 -14.75 6.17 -3.78
C GLY A 8 -14.94 5.79 -2.31
N ILE A 9 -14.24 4.76 -1.83
CA ILE A 9 -14.31 4.30 -0.43
C ILE A 9 -13.33 5.14 0.39
N GLY A 10 -13.70 6.33 0.78
CA GLY A 10 -12.82 7.28 1.48
C GLY A 10 -13.48 7.93 2.69
N ALA A 11 -12.70 8.72 3.41
CA ALA A 11 -13.22 9.51 4.52
C ALA A 11 -14.28 10.50 4.02
N GLY A 12 -15.45 10.51 4.65
CA GLY A 12 -16.58 11.33 4.23
C GLY A 12 -17.52 10.69 3.21
N SER A 13 -17.22 9.47 2.72
CA SER A 13 -18.13 8.68 1.90
C SER A 13 -19.03 7.80 2.76
N GLU A 14 -20.13 7.30 2.16
CA GLU A 14 -20.99 6.28 2.77
C GLU A 14 -20.21 5.05 3.26
N TYR A 15 -19.08 4.76 2.63
CA TYR A 15 -18.23 3.58 2.89
C TYR A 15 -17.03 3.87 3.80
N ALA A 16 -17.00 5.02 4.49
CA ALA A 16 -15.85 5.39 5.34
C ALA A 16 -15.55 4.35 6.45
N SER A 17 -16.59 3.74 7.01
CA SER A 17 -16.43 2.69 8.03
C SER A 17 -15.76 1.43 7.48
N ILE A 18 -15.97 1.12 6.20
CA ILE A 18 -15.36 -0.03 5.52
C ILE A 18 -13.87 0.23 5.30
N GLN A 19 -13.48 1.47 5.01
CA GLN A 19 -12.07 1.84 4.81
C GLN A 19 -11.17 1.43 5.98
N VAL A 20 -11.61 1.75 7.20
CA VAL A 20 -10.83 1.42 8.41
C VAL A 20 -10.72 -0.10 8.58
N ALA A 21 -11.82 -0.83 8.40
CA ALA A 21 -11.83 -2.29 8.50
C ALA A 21 -10.91 -2.94 7.45
N LEU A 22 -10.89 -2.44 6.22
CA LEU A 22 -10.01 -2.94 5.16
C LEU A 22 -8.53 -2.71 5.48
N LEU A 23 -8.19 -1.53 6.01
CA LEU A 23 -6.83 -1.21 6.41
C LEU A 23 -6.35 -2.10 7.57
N GLN A 24 -7.19 -2.28 8.58
CA GLN A 24 -6.90 -3.16 9.72
C GLN A 24 -6.69 -4.61 9.27
N ASN A 25 -7.57 -5.12 8.42
CA ASN A 25 -7.43 -6.47 7.86
C ASN A 25 -6.13 -6.64 7.08
N ALA A 26 -5.77 -5.67 6.24
CA ALA A 26 -4.54 -5.72 5.45
C ALA A 26 -3.30 -5.77 6.34
N MET A 27 -3.25 -4.98 7.43
CA MET A 27 -2.13 -4.97 8.37
C MET A 27 -2.01 -6.29 9.13
N ILE A 28 -3.13 -6.83 9.61
CA ILE A 28 -3.14 -8.10 10.38
C ILE A 28 -2.72 -9.26 9.47
N ILE A 29 -3.28 -9.33 8.26
CA ILE A 29 -2.93 -10.37 7.28
C ILE A 29 -1.44 -10.28 6.91
N ALA A 30 -0.92 -9.09 6.63
CA ALA A 30 0.49 -8.90 6.33
C ALA A 30 1.39 -9.37 7.49
N GLY A 31 1.01 -9.09 8.74
CA GLY A 31 1.72 -9.60 9.92
C GLY A 31 1.71 -11.12 10.01
N ILE A 32 0.54 -11.75 9.84
CA ILE A 32 0.41 -13.23 9.88
C ILE A 32 1.23 -13.88 8.77
N VAL A 33 1.13 -13.39 7.54
CA VAL A 33 1.88 -13.93 6.39
C VAL A 33 3.38 -13.76 6.59
N THR A 34 3.84 -12.64 7.15
CA THR A 34 5.25 -12.42 7.50
C THR A 34 5.73 -13.42 8.55
N LEU A 35 4.92 -13.72 9.57
CA LEU A 35 5.25 -14.74 10.57
C LEU A 35 5.35 -16.14 9.93
N ILE A 36 4.42 -16.49 9.04
CA ILE A 36 4.48 -17.77 8.30
C ILE A 36 5.75 -17.83 7.43
N GLN A 37 6.13 -16.72 6.80
CA GLN A 37 7.35 -16.63 6.00
C GLN A 37 8.62 -16.86 6.85
N LEU A 38 8.66 -16.30 8.05
CA LEU A 38 9.79 -16.43 8.99
C LEU A 38 9.91 -17.82 9.60
N PHE A 39 8.80 -18.35 10.13
CA PHE A 39 8.81 -19.59 10.91
C PHE A 39 8.47 -20.83 10.10
N SER A 40 7.98 -20.68 8.89
CA SER A 40 7.42 -21.69 7.99
C SER A 40 6.45 -22.68 8.66
N ILE A 41 5.32 -22.91 8.03
CA ILE A 41 4.31 -23.89 8.48
C ILE A 41 4.24 -24.99 7.41
N GLY A 42 4.84 -26.14 7.70
CA GLY A 42 4.94 -27.24 6.73
C GLY A 42 5.72 -26.82 5.47
N PRO A 43 5.14 -26.95 4.26
CA PRO A 43 5.80 -26.57 3.01
C PRO A 43 5.70 -25.07 2.69
N VAL A 44 5.00 -24.28 3.52
CA VAL A 44 4.74 -22.85 3.29
C VAL A 44 5.71 -22.02 4.13
N GLY A 45 6.34 -21.03 3.51
CA GLY A 45 7.32 -20.13 4.14
C GLY A 45 8.77 -20.51 3.81
N GLY A 46 9.56 -19.50 3.45
CA GLY A 46 10.94 -19.67 2.98
C GLY A 46 12.02 -19.59 4.06
N LYS A 47 11.66 -19.32 5.32
CA LYS A 47 12.59 -19.02 6.44
C LYS A 47 13.55 -17.86 6.13
N VAL A 48 13.11 -16.93 5.31
CA VAL A 48 13.88 -15.76 4.89
C VAL A 48 13.28 -14.53 5.58
N PRO A 49 14.07 -13.60 6.14
CA PRO A 49 13.60 -12.43 6.86
C PRO A 49 13.07 -11.34 5.89
N ILE A 50 12.02 -11.66 5.15
CA ILE A 50 11.34 -10.76 4.23
C ILE A 50 9.97 -10.43 4.80
N ILE A 51 9.65 -9.13 4.84
CA ILE A 51 8.31 -8.67 5.22
C ILE A 51 7.37 -8.89 4.03
N MET A 52 6.34 -9.70 4.26
CA MET A 52 5.32 -9.97 3.25
C MET A 52 4.18 -8.98 3.38
N GLY A 53 3.82 -8.36 2.29
CA GLY A 53 2.74 -7.38 2.22
C GLY A 53 2.04 -7.38 0.87
N THR A 54 1.17 -6.42 0.65
CA THR A 54 0.53 -6.22 -0.66
C THR A 54 1.51 -5.61 -1.65
N SER A 55 1.69 -6.22 -2.82
CA SER A 55 2.50 -5.64 -3.89
C SER A 55 1.83 -4.38 -4.45
N SER A 56 2.62 -3.32 -4.56
CA SER A 56 2.20 -2.05 -5.15
C SER A 56 1.96 -2.15 -6.67
N GLY A 57 2.47 -3.18 -7.31
CA GLY A 57 2.23 -3.46 -8.73
C GLY A 57 0.75 -3.63 -9.07
N PHE A 58 -0.06 -4.10 -8.12
CA PHE A 58 -1.51 -4.21 -8.30
C PHE A 58 -2.25 -2.88 -8.44
N ILE A 59 -1.67 -1.74 -8.02
CA ILE A 59 -2.34 -0.43 -8.04
C ILE A 59 -2.83 -0.09 -9.46
N GLY A 60 -1.99 -0.29 -10.48
CA GLY A 60 -2.33 -0.02 -11.87
C GLY A 60 -3.46 -0.91 -12.40
N VAL A 61 -3.38 -2.21 -12.11
CA VAL A 61 -4.39 -3.19 -12.54
C VAL A 61 -5.72 -2.96 -11.84
N PHE A 62 -5.72 -2.76 -10.53
CA PHE A 62 -6.93 -2.45 -9.78
C PHE A 62 -7.57 -1.13 -10.21
N SER A 63 -6.77 -0.13 -10.58
CA SER A 63 -7.22 1.11 -11.20
C SER A 63 -8.01 0.85 -12.48
N SER A 64 -7.48 -0.01 -13.35
CA SER A 64 -8.11 -0.36 -14.62
C SER A 64 -9.41 -1.15 -14.40
N VAL A 65 -9.39 -2.13 -13.49
CA VAL A 65 -10.60 -2.88 -13.10
C VAL A 65 -11.68 -1.94 -12.56
N THR A 66 -11.31 -0.99 -11.70
CA THR A 66 -12.26 -0.03 -11.15
C THR A 66 -12.91 0.83 -12.22
N LYS A 67 -12.15 1.27 -13.23
CA LYS A 67 -12.70 2.02 -14.38
C LYS A 67 -13.67 1.17 -15.20
N ILE A 68 -13.32 -0.09 -15.46
CA ILE A 68 -14.15 -1.04 -16.23
C ILE A 68 -15.45 -1.34 -15.49
N MET A 69 -15.41 -1.46 -14.15
CA MET A 69 -16.55 -1.81 -13.31
C MET A 69 -17.40 -0.60 -12.86
N GLY A 70 -17.01 0.63 -13.23
CA GLY A 70 -17.75 1.84 -12.89
C GLY A 70 -17.55 2.37 -11.46
N GLY A 71 -16.52 1.90 -10.75
CA GLY A 71 -16.23 2.35 -9.39
C GLY A 71 -17.09 1.74 -8.29
N GLY A 72 -17.04 2.34 -7.10
CA GLY A 72 -17.85 1.95 -5.95
C GLY A 72 -17.51 0.58 -5.33
N ILE A 73 -18.44 0.11 -4.52
CA ILE A 73 -18.28 -1.14 -3.77
C ILE A 73 -18.33 -2.37 -4.68
N LEU A 74 -19.01 -2.27 -5.82
CA LEU A 74 -19.08 -3.34 -6.81
C LEU A 74 -17.70 -3.59 -7.45
N ALA A 75 -17.01 -2.52 -7.82
CA ALA A 75 -15.65 -2.61 -8.37
C ALA A 75 -14.69 -3.21 -7.33
N TYR A 76 -14.82 -2.81 -6.06
CA TYR A 76 -14.02 -3.40 -5.00
C TYR A 76 -14.34 -4.89 -4.79
N GLY A 77 -15.63 -5.27 -4.85
CA GLY A 77 -16.06 -6.68 -4.81
C GLY A 77 -15.47 -7.50 -5.95
N ALA A 78 -15.40 -6.95 -7.17
CA ALA A 78 -14.79 -7.60 -8.32
C ALA A 78 -13.27 -7.76 -8.14
N ILE A 79 -12.57 -6.77 -7.58
CA ILE A 79 -11.15 -6.87 -7.21
C ILE A 79 -10.95 -7.98 -6.18
N MET A 80 -11.79 -8.07 -5.15
CA MET A 80 -11.69 -9.15 -4.15
C MET A 80 -11.91 -10.53 -4.77
N GLY A 81 -12.95 -10.70 -5.60
CA GLY A 81 -13.20 -11.96 -6.29
C GLY A 81 -12.04 -12.37 -7.20
N ALA A 82 -11.51 -11.43 -7.97
CA ALA A 82 -10.36 -11.64 -8.82
C ALA A 82 -9.10 -11.98 -8.01
N SER A 83 -8.89 -11.33 -6.86
CA SER A 83 -7.75 -11.60 -5.97
C SER A 83 -7.81 -12.98 -5.32
N ILE A 84 -9.00 -13.49 -4.99
CA ILE A 84 -9.16 -14.86 -4.47
C ILE A 84 -8.73 -15.88 -5.53
N ILE A 85 -9.21 -15.73 -6.76
CA ILE A 85 -8.85 -16.63 -7.87
C ILE A 85 -7.35 -16.49 -8.18
N GLY A 86 -6.83 -15.26 -8.21
CA GLY A 86 -5.43 -14.97 -8.46
C GLY A 86 -4.51 -15.57 -7.39
N GLY A 87 -4.86 -15.49 -6.12
CA GLY A 87 -4.10 -16.10 -5.03
C GLY A 87 -4.07 -17.63 -5.09
N LEU A 88 -5.18 -18.28 -5.46
CA LEU A 88 -5.21 -19.71 -5.72
C LEU A 88 -4.31 -20.08 -6.91
N PHE A 89 -4.37 -19.31 -7.97
CA PHE A 89 -3.52 -19.49 -9.15
C PHE A 89 -2.03 -19.31 -8.80
N GLU A 90 -1.67 -18.26 -8.04
CA GLU A 90 -0.29 -18.03 -7.59
C GLU A 90 0.21 -19.15 -6.68
N THR A 91 -0.64 -19.72 -5.84
CA THR A 91 -0.31 -20.89 -5.02
C THR A 91 0.10 -22.09 -5.89
N VAL A 92 -0.65 -22.33 -6.97
CA VAL A 92 -0.31 -23.37 -7.96
C VAL A 92 1.00 -23.04 -8.67
N LEU A 93 1.18 -21.79 -9.12
CA LEU A 93 2.44 -21.34 -9.73
C LEU A 93 3.63 -21.54 -8.78
N GLY A 94 3.46 -21.22 -7.49
CA GLY A 94 4.50 -21.41 -6.47
C GLY A 94 4.93 -22.87 -6.33
N ALA A 95 3.99 -23.83 -6.43
CA ALA A 95 4.32 -25.26 -6.42
C ALA A 95 5.17 -25.68 -7.64
N PHE A 96 4.99 -25.01 -8.79
CA PHE A 96 5.70 -25.25 -10.02
C PHE A 96 6.85 -24.27 -10.29
N ILE A 97 7.26 -23.47 -9.30
CA ILE A 97 8.25 -22.40 -9.50
C ILE A 97 9.61 -22.93 -9.95
N LYS A 98 10.03 -24.14 -9.49
CA LYS A 98 11.31 -24.76 -9.86
C LYS A 98 11.48 -24.93 -11.37
N PRO A 99 10.58 -25.58 -12.11
CA PRO A 99 10.68 -25.67 -13.57
C PRO A 99 10.46 -24.34 -14.27
N LEU A 100 9.67 -23.44 -13.69
CA LEU A 100 9.38 -22.12 -14.27
C LEU A 100 10.55 -21.14 -14.14
N ARG A 101 11.43 -21.30 -13.13
CA ARG A 101 12.58 -20.42 -12.89
C ARG A 101 13.48 -20.24 -14.11
N LYS A 102 13.62 -21.26 -14.96
CA LYS A 102 14.41 -21.18 -16.20
C LYS A 102 13.88 -20.16 -17.21
N PHE A 103 12.59 -19.83 -17.14
CA PHE A 103 11.95 -18.83 -18.01
C PHE A 103 12.06 -17.39 -17.47
N PHE A 104 12.53 -17.24 -16.21
CA PHE A 104 12.69 -15.96 -15.54
C PHE A 104 14.16 -15.67 -15.22
N PRO A 105 15.02 -15.42 -16.23
CA PRO A 105 16.39 -15.01 -16.00
C PRO A 105 16.41 -13.66 -15.24
N SER A 106 17.51 -13.35 -14.57
CA SER A 106 17.68 -12.14 -13.75
C SER A 106 17.37 -10.83 -14.50
N VAL A 107 17.57 -10.80 -15.81
CA VAL A 107 17.22 -9.65 -16.67
C VAL A 107 15.70 -9.43 -16.68
N VAL A 108 14.89 -10.49 -16.80
CA VAL A 108 13.43 -10.37 -16.78
C VAL A 108 12.96 -9.89 -15.41
N THR A 109 13.45 -10.48 -14.35
CA THR A 109 13.11 -10.09 -12.97
C THR A 109 13.49 -8.63 -12.72
N GLY A 110 14.71 -8.21 -13.07
CA GLY A 110 15.17 -6.83 -12.93
C GLY A 110 14.33 -5.84 -13.74
N THR A 111 13.92 -6.20 -14.95
CA THR A 111 13.04 -5.35 -15.77
C THR A 111 11.66 -5.19 -15.15
N VAL A 112 11.09 -6.25 -14.59
CA VAL A 112 9.79 -6.21 -13.88
C VAL A 112 9.89 -5.28 -12.67
N VAL A 113 10.88 -5.46 -11.81
CA VAL A 113 11.09 -4.61 -10.62
C VAL A 113 11.30 -3.15 -11.00
N LEU A 114 12.11 -2.88 -12.04
CA LEU A 114 12.30 -1.53 -12.57
C LEU A 114 10.99 -0.91 -13.06
N SER A 115 10.19 -1.66 -13.82
CA SER A 115 8.90 -1.19 -14.33
C SER A 115 7.91 -0.86 -13.22
N ILE A 116 7.86 -1.69 -12.17
CA ILE A 116 7.06 -1.42 -10.97
C ILE A 116 7.55 -0.14 -10.30
N GLY A 117 8.86 0.00 -10.08
CA GLY A 117 9.47 1.20 -9.50
C GLY A 117 9.11 2.48 -10.26
N LEU A 118 9.23 2.47 -11.59
CA LEU A 118 8.84 3.60 -12.45
C LEU A 118 7.35 3.92 -12.35
N SER A 119 6.49 2.91 -12.30
CA SER A 119 5.04 3.11 -12.13
C SER A 119 4.68 3.76 -10.79
N LEU A 120 5.47 3.50 -9.76
CA LEU A 120 5.27 4.06 -8.42
C LEU A 120 5.74 5.51 -8.26
N ILE A 121 6.54 6.04 -9.19
CA ILE A 121 7.00 7.44 -9.13
C ILE A 121 5.80 8.40 -9.06
N SER A 122 4.80 8.21 -9.92
CA SER A 122 3.59 9.04 -9.90
C SER A 122 2.83 8.96 -8.57
N VAL A 123 2.78 7.77 -7.96
CA VAL A 123 2.16 7.57 -6.65
C VAL A 123 2.97 8.28 -5.55
N GLY A 124 4.30 8.19 -5.63
CA GLY A 124 5.22 8.89 -4.74
C GLY A 124 5.07 10.42 -4.81
N ILE A 125 5.07 10.99 -6.01
CA ILE A 125 4.89 12.44 -6.24
C ILE A 125 3.53 12.90 -5.68
N ASN A 126 2.46 12.17 -5.96
CA ASN A 126 1.14 12.48 -5.42
C ASN A 126 1.09 12.44 -3.90
N SER A 127 1.77 11.48 -3.28
CA SER A 127 1.84 11.37 -1.82
C SER A 127 2.71 12.47 -1.22
N PHE A 128 3.79 12.83 -1.89
CA PHE A 128 4.69 13.92 -1.49
C PHE A 128 3.98 15.29 -1.48
N GLY A 129 3.06 15.52 -2.43
CA GLY A 129 2.24 16.71 -2.49
C GLY A 129 1.07 16.78 -1.49
N GLY A 130 0.90 15.78 -0.61
CA GLY A 130 -0.20 15.73 0.36
C GLY A 130 -1.36 14.81 -0.06
N GLY A 131 -1.26 14.16 -1.22
CA GLY A 131 -2.26 13.28 -1.79
C GLY A 131 -3.07 13.90 -2.93
N SER A 132 -3.32 13.13 -3.99
CA SER A 132 -3.98 13.62 -5.22
C SER A 132 -5.40 14.17 -5.04
N SER A 133 -6.04 13.89 -3.91
CA SER A 133 -7.38 14.41 -3.57
C SER A 133 -7.36 15.51 -2.53
N ALA A 134 -6.16 15.94 -2.10
CA ALA A 134 -6.01 17.02 -1.14
C ALA A 134 -6.30 18.36 -1.82
N LYS A 135 -7.10 19.22 -1.18
CA LYS A 135 -7.40 20.57 -1.68
C LYS A 135 -6.16 21.48 -1.65
N ASP A 136 -5.21 21.17 -0.77
CA ASP A 136 -3.90 21.82 -0.60
C ASP A 136 -2.76 21.05 -1.27
N PHE A 137 -3.07 20.28 -2.33
CA PHE A 137 -2.05 19.51 -3.05
C PHE A 137 -0.90 20.43 -3.54
N GLY A 138 0.33 20.03 -3.23
CA GLY A 138 1.52 20.78 -3.63
C GLY A 138 1.79 22.03 -2.78
N SER A 139 1.08 22.25 -1.69
CA SER A 139 1.38 23.36 -0.77
C SER A 139 2.79 23.25 -0.20
N LEU A 140 3.39 24.39 0.13
CA LEU A 140 4.74 24.45 0.68
C LEU A 140 4.84 23.66 2.00
N GLU A 141 3.78 23.65 2.80
CA GLU A 141 3.73 22.91 4.06
C GLU A 141 3.76 21.39 3.83
N ASN A 142 3.01 20.89 2.83
CA ASN A 142 3.02 19.48 2.46
C ASN A 142 4.39 19.08 1.91
N LEU A 143 4.97 19.88 1.02
CA LEU A 143 6.29 19.63 0.45
C LEU A 143 7.38 19.66 1.52
N PHE A 144 7.33 20.63 2.45
CA PHE A 144 8.28 20.71 3.55
C PHE A 144 8.21 19.47 4.45
N LEU A 145 7.01 19.06 4.88
CA LEU A 145 6.81 17.88 5.71
C LEU A 145 7.33 16.62 5.02
N ALA A 146 6.98 16.45 3.75
CA ALA A 146 7.41 15.30 2.96
C ALA A 146 8.93 15.28 2.77
N PHE A 147 9.54 16.44 2.53
CA PHE A 147 11.00 16.57 2.39
C PHE A 147 11.73 16.21 3.68
N VAL A 148 11.25 16.71 4.82
CA VAL A 148 11.84 16.39 6.14
C VAL A 148 11.79 14.88 6.39
N VAL A 149 10.63 14.25 6.16
CA VAL A 149 10.47 12.80 6.33
C VAL A 149 11.42 12.03 5.41
N LEU A 150 11.52 12.43 4.14
CA LEU A 150 12.43 11.81 3.17
C LEU A 150 13.89 11.90 3.63
N VAL A 151 14.34 13.09 4.03
CA VAL A 151 15.71 13.32 4.51
C VAL A 151 16.00 12.47 5.74
N VAL A 152 15.07 12.40 6.70
CA VAL A 152 15.23 11.58 7.91
C VAL A 152 15.35 10.10 7.55
N ILE A 153 14.50 9.59 6.65
CA ILE A 153 14.56 8.18 6.22
C ILE A 153 15.92 7.89 5.55
N LEU A 154 16.36 8.74 4.64
CA LEU A 154 17.64 8.56 3.95
C LEU A 154 18.81 8.66 4.92
N PHE A 155 18.77 9.61 5.85
CA PHE A 155 19.80 9.77 6.88
C PHE A 155 19.88 8.53 7.75
N VAL A 156 18.77 8.09 8.34
CA VAL A 156 18.74 6.89 9.19
C VAL A 156 19.18 5.65 8.42
N LYS A 157 18.69 5.48 7.19
CA LYS A 157 19.04 4.34 6.34
C LYS A 157 20.53 4.25 6.03
N HIS A 158 21.17 5.41 5.79
CA HIS A 158 22.56 5.47 5.33
C HIS A 158 23.59 5.54 6.47
N TRP A 159 23.29 6.28 7.52
CA TRP A 159 24.24 6.50 8.62
C TRP A 159 24.09 5.54 9.80
N THR A 160 22.98 4.82 9.91
CA THR A 160 22.80 3.85 10.99
C THR A 160 22.96 2.41 10.50
N LYS A 161 23.19 1.49 11.43
CA LYS A 161 23.35 0.05 11.14
C LYS A 161 22.39 -0.78 12.00
N GLY A 162 22.16 -2.02 11.58
CA GLY A 162 21.33 -2.97 12.32
C GLY A 162 19.85 -2.60 12.33
N TYR A 163 19.20 -2.78 13.46
CA TYR A 163 17.74 -2.60 13.60
C TYR A 163 17.27 -1.19 13.26
N LEU A 164 18.07 -0.16 13.54
CA LEU A 164 17.68 1.22 13.28
C LEU A 164 17.62 1.52 11.78
N SER A 165 18.59 1.03 11.01
CA SER A 165 18.57 1.14 9.55
C SER A 165 17.40 0.38 8.92
N SER A 166 17.07 -0.81 9.44
CA SER A 166 15.90 -1.59 8.99
C SER A 166 14.57 -0.91 9.33
N SER A 167 14.55 -0.12 10.41
CA SER A 167 13.36 0.61 10.87
C SER A 167 13.33 2.07 10.39
N ALA A 168 14.13 2.46 9.42
CA ALA A 168 14.25 3.84 8.95
C ALA A 168 12.91 4.48 8.57
N ILE A 169 12.01 3.71 7.93
CA ILE A 169 10.68 4.17 7.55
C ILE A 169 9.84 4.48 8.80
N LEU A 170 9.89 3.62 9.83
CA LEU A 170 9.17 3.84 11.08
C LEU A 170 9.66 5.12 11.78
N VAL A 171 10.99 5.32 11.83
CA VAL A 171 11.59 6.55 12.38
C VAL A 171 11.11 7.77 11.60
N GLY A 172 11.09 7.69 10.26
CA GLY A 172 10.58 8.75 9.41
C GLY A 172 9.11 9.09 9.68
N ILE A 173 8.27 8.08 9.89
CA ILE A 173 6.86 8.29 10.25
C ILE A 173 6.74 8.99 11.59
N ILE A 174 7.47 8.56 12.61
CA ILE A 174 7.44 9.17 13.96
C ILE A 174 7.87 10.63 13.88
N VAL A 175 9.00 10.90 13.22
CA VAL A 175 9.49 12.28 13.06
C VAL A 175 8.49 13.12 12.26
N GLY A 176 7.90 12.56 11.20
CA GLY A 176 6.85 13.23 10.42
C GLY A 176 5.65 13.64 11.26
N TYR A 177 5.17 12.77 12.15
CA TYR A 177 4.10 13.11 13.10
C TYR A 177 4.53 14.20 14.08
N ILE A 178 5.73 14.15 14.63
CA ILE A 178 6.26 15.19 15.54
C ILE A 178 6.31 16.54 14.82
N VAL A 179 6.84 16.58 13.59
CA VAL A 179 6.92 17.80 12.80
C VAL A 179 5.52 18.33 12.46
N ALA A 180 4.58 17.44 12.09
CA ALA A 180 3.19 17.82 11.81
C ALA A 180 2.50 18.42 13.09
N ILE A 181 2.78 17.89 14.27
CA ILE A 181 2.28 18.45 15.53
C ILE A 181 2.86 19.86 15.75
N ILE A 182 4.17 20.02 15.60
CA ILE A 182 4.83 21.33 15.74
C ILE A 182 4.28 22.33 14.75
N MET A 183 4.12 21.94 13.48
CA MET A 183 3.48 22.77 12.46
C MET A 183 2.06 23.17 12.86
N GLY A 184 1.29 22.25 13.47
CA GLY A 184 -0.04 22.52 13.98
C GLY A 184 -0.10 23.52 15.12
N LEU A 185 0.99 23.71 15.88
CA LEU A 185 1.07 24.74 16.94
C LEU A 185 1.38 26.13 16.38
N VAL A 186 2.01 26.21 15.21
CA VAL A 186 2.54 27.45 14.64
C VAL A 186 1.71 27.96 13.45
N LEU A 187 1.19 27.05 12.62
CA LEU A 187 0.53 27.35 11.36
C LEU A 187 -0.99 27.20 11.46
N PRO A 188 -1.77 27.96 10.63
CA PRO A 188 -3.22 27.82 10.60
C PRO A 188 -3.63 26.45 10.06
N HIS A 189 -4.60 25.82 10.71
CA HIS A 189 -5.10 24.48 10.37
C HIS A 189 -6.01 24.47 9.14
N THR A 190 -6.63 25.60 8.87
CA THR A 190 -7.59 25.77 7.79
C THR A 190 -7.06 26.70 6.72
N ALA A 191 -7.56 26.55 5.52
CA ALA A 191 -7.36 27.47 4.41
C ALA A 191 -8.67 27.59 3.64
N VAL A 192 -8.80 28.66 2.84
CA VAL A 192 -9.99 28.93 2.03
C VAL A 192 -9.62 28.69 0.57
N THR A 193 -10.47 27.95 -0.14
CA THR A 193 -10.34 27.75 -1.60
C THR A 193 -10.69 29.04 -2.34
N ALA A 194 -10.32 29.18 -3.61
CA ALA A 194 -10.67 30.32 -4.46
C ALA A 194 -12.20 30.55 -4.51
N ASP A 195 -13.00 29.51 -4.33
CA ASP A 195 -14.47 29.55 -4.27
C ASP A 195 -15.03 29.93 -2.88
N GLY A 196 -14.20 30.34 -1.94
CA GLY A 196 -14.63 30.75 -0.59
C GLY A 196 -14.95 29.60 0.37
N VAL A 197 -14.67 28.36 0.01
CA VAL A 197 -14.95 27.19 0.86
C VAL A 197 -13.77 26.93 1.79
N GLU A 198 -14.01 26.98 3.09
CA GLU A 198 -13.03 26.63 4.11
C GLU A 198 -12.77 25.13 4.11
N TYR A 199 -11.49 24.72 4.25
CA TYR A 199 -11.10 23.33 4.36
C TYR A 199 -9.94 23.16 5.33
N THR A 200 -9.87 21.98 5.95
CA THR A 200 -8.73 21.59 6.80
C THR A 200 -7.58 21.11 5.93
N LYS A 201 -6.37 21.64 6.18
CA LYS A 201 -5.15 21.24 5.45
C LYS A 201 -4.84 19.76 5.67
N SER A 202 -4.26 19.10 4.69
CA SER A 202 -4.07 17.64 4.65
C SER A 202 -3.05 17.12 5.68
N TRP A 203 -2.10 17.94 6.09
CA TRP A 203 -1.08 17.60 7.10
C TRP A 203 -1.58 17.73 8.55
N VAL A 204 -2.77 18.35 8.78
CA VAL A 204 -3.34 18.55 10.12
C VAL A 204 -3.84 17.23 10.71
N LEU A 205 -3.40 16.91 11.92
CA LEU A 205 -3.80 15.71 12.64
C LEU A 205 -5.21 15.85 13.22
N ASN A 206 -6.03 14.86 12.98
CA ASN A 206 -7.38 14.80 13.54
C ASN A 206 -7.38 14.01 14.86
N TRP A 207 -7.21 14.72 15.97
CA TRP A 207 -7.15 14.12 17.30
C TRP A 207 -8.44 13.44 17.74
N ASN A 208 -9.62 13.91 17.24
CA ASN A 208 -10.89 13.27 17.56
C ASN A 208 -10.94 11.85 17.02
N LYS A 209 -10.46 11.63 15.79
CA LYS A 209 -10.36 10.27 15.20
C LYS A 209 -9.39 9.37 15.96
N VAL A 210 -8.33 9.94 16.54
CA VAL A 210 -7.39 9.20 17.36
C VAL A 210 -8.04 8.81 18.70
N ALA A 211 -8.77 9.72 19.32
CA ALA A 211 -9.47 9.47 20.60
C ALA A 211 -10.61 8.44 20.45
N GLU A 212 -11.30 8.42 19.32
CA GLU A 212 -12.38 7.47 19.01
C GLU A 212 -11.85 6.10 18.58
N ALA A 213 -10.55 5.98 18.26
CA ALA A 213 -9.96 4.75 17.79
C ALA A 213 -9.94 3.68 18.89
N LYS A 214 -10.38 2.46 18.55
CA LYS A 214 -10.29 1.33 19.47
C LYS A 214 -8.85 0.83 19.56
N TRP A 215 -8.35 0.59 20.77
CA TRP A 215 -7.03 0.02 21.02
C TRP A 215 -6.85 -1.37 20.40
N ILE A 216 -7.90 -2.16 20.40
CA ILE A 216 -7.95 -3.50 19.80
C ILE A 216 -9.17 -3.57 18.89
N ALA A 217 -8.94 -3.89 17.64
CA ALA A 217 -9.99 -4.12 16.66
C ALA A 217 -9.85 -5.53 16.09
N ILE A 218 -10.93 -6.30 16.17
CA ILE A 218 -11.00 -7.62 15.56
C ILE A 218 -11.23 -7.44 14.05
N PRO A 219 -10.44 -8.08 13.20
CA PRO A 219 -10.60 -7.99 11.75
C PRO A 219 -11.98 -8.51 11.34
N LYS A 220 -12.66 -7.77 10.49
CA LYS A 220 -13.93 -8.22 9.91
C LYS A 220 -13.63 -9.09 8.68
N PHE A 221 -13.91 -10.37 8.77
CA PHE A 221 -13.75 -11.24 7.63
C PHE A 221 -14.68 -10.82 6.48
N MET A 222 -14.10 -10.57 5.31
CA MET A 222 -14.79 -10.15 4.07
C MET A 222 -15.82 -9.03 4.29
N PRO A 223 -15.40 -7.79 4.60
CA PRO A 223 -16.32 -6.67 4.81
C PRO A 223 -17.11 -6.29 3.55
N VAL A 224 -16.64 -6.72 2.38
CA VAL A 224 -17.30 -6.58 1.09
C VAL A 224 -17.47 -7.96 0.47
N LYS A 225 -18.62 -8.22 -0.14
CA LYS A 225 -18.87 -9.50 -0.83
C LYS A 225 -18.02 -9.59 -2.11
N PRO A 226 -17.30 -10.71 -2.33
CA PRO A 226 -16.54 -10.90 -3.56
C PRO A 226 -17.51 -11.09 -4.74
N VAL A 227 -17.18 -10.47 -5.88
CA VAL A 227 -17.90 -10.61 -7.14
C VAL A 227 -16.93 -11.22 -8.16
N PHE A 228 -17.35 -12.26 -8.85
CA PHE A 228 -16.53 -12.95 -9.84
C PHE A 228 -16.91 -12.49 -11.24
N ASP A 229 -16.06 -11.64 -11.83
CA ASP A 229 -16.22 -11.10 -13.18
C ASP A 229 -14.93 -11.35 -13.98
N LEU A 230 -15.05 -11.97 -15.15
CA LEU A 230 -13.91 -12.30 -16.02
C LEU A 230 -13.13 -11.06 -16.45
N ARG A 231 -13.79 -9.91 -16.59
CA ARG A 231 -13.14 -8.64 -16.95
C ARG A 231 -12.19 -8.13 -15.85
N ALA A 232 -12.46 -8.50 -14.59
CA ALA A 232 -11.58 -8.22 -13.46
C ALA A 232 -10.53 -9.34 -13.28
N ILE A 233 -10.94 -10.60 -13.44
CA ILE A 233 -10.09 -11.76 -13.17
C ILE A 233 -8.89 -11.81 -14.13
N LEU A 234 -9.09 -11.62 -15.43
CA LEU A 234 -8.01 -11.76 -16.42
C LEU A 234 -6.83 -10.80 -16.19
N PRO A 235 -7.03 -9.47 -16.03
CA PRO A 235 -5.91 -8.55 -15.75
C PRO A 235 -5.23 -8.86 -14.42
N VAL A 236 -6.00 -9.27 -13.41
CA VAL A 236 -5.48 -9.59 -12.09
C VAL A 236 -4.63 -10.87 -12.13
N LEU A 237 -5.04 -11.90 -12.85
CA LEU A 237 -4.23 -13.13 -13.06
C LEU A 237 -2.88 -12.82 -13.71
N VAL A 238 -2.84 -11.97 -14.72
CA VAL A 238 -1.57 -11.53 -15.32
C VAL A 238 -0.67 -10.88 -14.28
N MET A 239 -1.23 -10.04 -13.41
CA MET A 239 -0.44 -9.41 -12.36
C MET A 239 0.07 -10.42 -11.33
N PHE A 240 -0.68 -11.47 -10.99
CA PHE A 240 -0.19 -12.55 -10.13
C PHE A 240 1.00 -13.32 -10.72
N VAL A 241 1.09 -13.44 -12.04
CA VAL A 241 2.31 -13.97 -12.70
C VAL A 241 3.49 -13.02 -12.48
N VAL A 242 3.26 -11.71 -12.61
CA VAL A 242 4.29 -10.68 -12.41
C VAL A 242 4.78 -10.67 -10.96
N THR A 243 3.88 -10.77 -9.98
CA THR A 243 4.27 -10.80 -8.55
C THR A 243 4.98 -12.10 -8.17
N ALA A 244 4.65 -13.22 -8.78
CA ALA A 244 5.42 -14.45 -8.59
C ALA A 244 6.88 -14.29 -9.05
N VAL A 245 7.11 -13.58 -10.16
CA VAL A 245 8.47 -13.24 -10.65
C VAL A 245 9.16 -12.25 -9.71
N GLU A 246 8.45 -11.22 -9.27
CA GLU A 246 8.93 -10.22 -8.29
C GLU A 246 9.40 -10.92 -7.01
N THR A 247 8.59 -11.80 -6.44
CA THR A 247 8.92 -12.56 -5.23
C THR A 247 10.20 -13.40 -5.38
N VAL A 248 10.39 -14.03 -6.54
CA VAL A 248 11.64 -14.77 -6.82
C VAL A 248 12.84 -13.82 -6.83
N GLY A 249 12.68 -12.63 -7.38
CA GLY A 249 13.73 -11.60 -7.39
C GLY A 249 14.09 -11.11 -6.00
N ASP A 250 13.09 -10.78 -5.20
CA ASP A 250 13.25 -10.28 -3.83
C ASP A 250 13.94 -11.31 -2.93
N ILE A 251 13.50 -12.58 -3.00
CA ILE A 251 14.13 -13.67 -2.26
C ILE A 251 15.59 -13.86 -2.69
N SER A 252 15.86 -13.82 -3.99
CA SER A 252 17.23 -13.97 -4.50
C SER A 252 18.13 -12.82 -4.03
N GLY A 253 17.65 -11.59 -4.05
CA GLY A 253 18.41 -10.41 -3.61
C GLY A 253 18.66 -10.34 -2.10
N VAL A 254 17.88 -11.05 -1.28
CA VAL A 254 18.12 -11.15 0.17
C VAL A 254 19.07 -12.31 0.53
N MET A 255 19.16 -13.33 -0.34
CA MET A 255 19.98 -14.51 -0.12
C MET A 255 21.42 -14.36 -0.63
N GLU A 256 21.72 -13.34 -1.44
CA GLU A 256 23.06 -12.92 -1.85
C GLU A 256 23.73 -12.02 -0.78
#